data_7f3c07f8de4834cabea6ae51e734f94d
#
_entry.id   7f3c07f8de4834cabea6ae51e734f94d
#
_cell.length_a   1.000
_cell.length_b   1.000
_cell.length_c   1.000
_cell.angle_alpha   90.00
_cell.angle_beta   90.00
_cell.angle_gamma   90.00
#
_symmetry.space_group_name_H-M   'P 1'
#
loop_
_entity.id
_entity.type
_entity.pdbx_description
1 polymer ?
#
loop_
_entity_poly.entity_id
_entity_poly.type
_entity_poly.pdbx_seq_one_letter_code
_entity_poly.pdbx_strand_id
1 'polypeptide(L)'
;MVLRHIPREELEKIRRIHIRSRMVVDSLLGGEYRSAFRGQGMEFEEVREYSPGDEIRHIDWNVTAREGRPYVKLYREERELSMMMLLDMSASGLFGSGGKAKRQKILECAGALGFAAISARDRVGALLFSDQVERYIPPRRGASAVWNLLRNITAFEPSRRGTDLGGALTYLGRVHPRRSVVFLISDFLSSGCEQALKVAARRHDLIGIHITDPADGRLPPRGIVSLRDLESQEFLEMDAGDPKVHDFYEKRFRNREEHICQVLRRCGVDRLEMSTTDSVGDVLLRFFSLRERRRIS
;
A
#
# COMPACT_ATOMS: atom_id res chain seq x y z
N MET A 1 26.09 10.50 14.81
CA MET A 1 24.61 10.60 14.81
C MET A 1 24.26 12.08 14.66
N VAL A 2 24.05 12.56 13.41
CA VAL A 2 23.78 13.99 13.15
C VAL A 2 22.29 14.20 13.37
N LEU A 3 21.93 14.92 14.42
CA LEU A 3 20.58 15.46 14.63
C LEU A 3 20.35 16.54 13.55
N ARG A 4 19.79 16.15 12.37
CA ARG A 4 19.31 17.13 11.40
C ARG A 4 18.09 17.82 12.00
N HIS A 5 18.20 19.11 12.14
CA HIS A 5 17.10 19.99 12.55
C HIS A 5 15.99 19.87 11.49
N ILE A 6 14.80 19.43 11.91
CA ILE A 6 13.66 19.32 11.00
C ILE A 6 13.10 20.73 10.80
N PRO A 7 12.96 21.22 9.55
CA PRO A 7 12.34 22.49 9.28
C PRO A 7 10.91 22.54 9.88
N ARG A 8 10.50 23.70 10.38
CA ARG A 8 9.16 23.87 10.99
C ARG A 8 8.04 23.48 10.04
N GLU A 9 8.18 23.76 8.76
CA GLU A 9 7.21 23.40 7.72
C GLU A 9 7.01 21.89 7.57
N GLU A 10 8.09 21.11 7.65
CA GLU A 10 8.01 19.64 7.62
C GLU A 10 7.32 19.08 8.86
N LEU A 11 7.64 19.62 10.03
CA LEU A 11 6.96 19.25 11.27
C LEU A 11 5.47 19.56 11.22
N GLU A 12 5.07 20.69 10.63
CA GLU A 12 3.67 21.04 10.46
C GLU A 12 2.95 20.11 9.48
N LYS A 13 3.60 19.74 8.36
CA LYS A 13 3.06 18.77 7.39
C LYS A 13 2.81 17.42 8.07
N ILE A 14 3.82 16.89 8.77
CA ILE A 14 3.73 15.62 9.51
C ILE A 14 2.63 15.72 10.60
N ARG A 15 2.56 16.83 11.31
CA ARG A 15 1.55 17.05 12.36
C ARG A 15 0.13 17.10 11.79
N ARG A 16 -0.07 17.72 10.62
CA ARG A 16 -1.38 17.70 9.92
C ARG A 16 -1.76 16.29 9.48
N ILE A 17 -0.81 15.53 8.94
CA ILE A 17 -1.02 14.12 8.61
C ILE A 17 -1.39 13.33 9.86
N HIS A 18 -0.67 13.50 10.97
CA HIS A 18 -0.96 12.85 12.24
C HIS A 18 -2.35 13.16 12.76
N ILE A 19 -2.75 14.43 12.82
CA ILE A 19 -4.06 14.83 13.34
C ILE A 19 -5.18 14.20 12.48
N ARG A 20 -5.07 14.29 11.15
CA ARG A 20 -6.05 13.68 10.25
C ARG A 20 -6.09 12.17 10.36
N SER A 21 -4.92 11.52 10.38
CA SER A 21 -4.83 10.06 10.50
C SER A 21 -5.33 9.57 11.86
N ARG A 22 -5.05 10.28 12.95
CA ARG A 22 -5.51 9.91 14.29
C ARG A 22 -7.03 9.94 14.42
N MET A 23 -7.70 10.97 13.88
CA MET A 23 -9.18 11.02 13.87
C MET A 23 -9.77 9.82 13.11
N VAL A 24 -9.12 9.38 12.03
CA VAL A 24 -9.51 8.22 11.24
C VAL A 24 -9.25 6.91 11.98
N VAL A 25 -8.11 6.80 12.66
CA VAL A 25 -7.67 5.60 13.38
C VAL A 25 -8.45 5.39 14.66
N ASP A 26 -8.66 6.46 15.44
CA ASP A 26 -9.34 6.35 16.75
C ASP A 26 -10.82 6.02 16.59
N SER A 27 -11.47 6.45 15.48
CA SER A 27 -12.89 6.21 15.27
C SER A 27 -13.21 4.92 14.52
N LEU A 28 -12.33 4.42 13.62
CA LEU A 28 -12.78 3.54 12.56
C LEU A 28 -11.82 2.40 12.15
N LEU A 29 -10.49 2.62 12.13
CA LEU A 29 -9.57 1.65 11.53
C LEU A 29 -9.07 0.56 12.49
N GLY A 30 -9.09 0.77 13.82
CA GLY A 30 -8.46 -0.15 14.76
C GLY A 30 -9.09 -1.55 14.80
N GLY A 31 -10.42 -1.64 14.69
CA GLY A 31 -11.16 -2.91 14.65
C GLY A 31 -11.15 -3.52 13.25
N GLU A 32 -11.51 -2.77 12.25
CA GLU A 32 -11.67 -3.25 10.88
C GLU A 32 -10.34 -3.61 10.20
N TYR A 33 -9.27 -2.83 10.46
CA TYR A 33 -7.94 -3.21 10.03
C TYR A 33 -7.54 -4.58 10.60
N ARG A 34 -7.70 -4.79 11.92
CA ARG A 34 -7.38 -6.07 12.55
C ARG A 34 -8.21 -7.21 11.98
N SER A 35 -9.50 -7.02 11.77
CA SER A 35 -10.41 -8.01 11.21
C SER A 35 -10.05 -8.36 9.77
N ALA A 36 -9.72 -7.36 8.94
CA ALA A 36 -9.36 -7.55 7.54
C ALA A 36 -8.09 -8.39 7.36
N PHE A 37 -7.20 -8.45 8.38
CA PHE A 37 -5.94 -9.19 8.34
C PHE A 37 -5.85 -10.33 9.37
N ARG A 38 -6.93 -10.66 10.10
CA ARG A 38 -6.97 -11.80 11.02
C ARG A 38 -6.62 -13.11 10.30
N GLY A 39 -5.93 -14.00 11.02
CA GLY A 39 -5.65 -15.37 10.57
C GLY A 39 -4.50 -15.50 9.57
N GLN A 40 -3.64 -14.51 9.43
CA GLN A 40 -2.46 -14.58 8.56
C GLN A 40 -1.18 -15.10 9.26
N GLY A 41 -1.21 -15.31 10.56
CA GLY A 41 -0.08 -15.82 11.32
C GLY A 41 -0.56 -16.76 12.41
N MET A 42 -0.61 -18.06 12.15
CA MET A 42 -0.62 -19.08 13.19
C MET A 42 0.81 -19.61 13.34
N GLU A 43 1.46 -19.27 14.44
CA GLU A 43 2.75 -19.83 14.79
C GLU A 43 2.52 -21.08 15.65
N PHE A 44 3.20 -22.17 15.31
CA PHE A 44 3.20 -23.38 16.14
C PHE A 44 3.76 -23.01 17.52
N GLU A 45 2.96 -23.18 18.57
CA GLU A 45 3.36 -22.87 19.95
C GLU A 45 3.92 -24.12 20.64
N GLU A 46 3.12 -25.17 20.70
CA GLU A 46 3.47 -26.42 21.37
C GLU A 46 2.57 -27.56 20.91
N VAL A 47 2.93 -28.77 21.31
CA VAL A 47 2.09 -29.97 21.20
C VAL A 47 1.66 -30.36 22.61
N ARG A 48 0.36 -30.48 22.86
CA ARG A 48 -0.16 -31.04 24.11
C ARG A 48 -1.04 -32.24 23.87
N GLU A 49 -1.30 -33.00 24.90
CA GLU A 49 -2.24 -34.13 24.84
C GLU A 49 -3.65 -33.63 24.48
N TYR A 50 -4.34 -34.39 23.63
CA TYR A 50 -5.71 -34.10 23.19
C TYR A 50 -6.65 -34.11 24.37
N SER A 51 -7.53 -33.14 24.44
CA SER A 51 -8.65 -33.10 25.40
C SER A 51 -9.99 -33.09 24.67
N PRO A 52 -11.05 -33.73 25.21
CA PRO A 52 -12.37 -33.67 24.61
C PRO A 52 -12.82 -32.22 24.40
N GLY A 53 -13.16 -31.89 23.15
CA GLY A 53 -13.48 -30.51 22.71
C GLY A 53 -12.45 -29.88 21.80
N ASP A 54 -11.24 -30.46 21.66
CA ASP A 54 -10.26 -30.00 20.71
C ASP A 54 -10.63 -30.39 19.26
N GLU A 55 -10.26 -29.55 18.30
CA GLU A 55 -10.53 -29.83 16.90
C GLU A 55 -9.64 -30.98 16.38
N ILE A 56 -10.24 -32.02 15.87
CA ILE A 56 -9.58 -33.22 15.35
C ILE A 56 -8.58 -32.91 14.22
N ARG A 57 -8.85 -31.86 13.42
CA ARG A 57 -7.95 -31.41 12.33
C ARG A 57 -6.59 -30.87 12.81
N HIS A 58 -6.47 -30.54 14.10
CA HIS A 58 -5.22 -30.09 14.71
C HIS A 58 -4.40 -31.23 15.32
N ILE A 59 -4.82 -32.49 15.21
CA ILE A 59 -4.05 -33.64 15.71
C ILE A 59 -2.72 -33.74 14.95
N ASP A 60 -1.63 -33.81 15.71
CA ASP A 60 -0.32 -34.17 15.16
C ASP A 60 -0.17 -35.69 15.10
N TRP A 61 -0.44 -36.26 13.94
CA TRP A 61 -0.36 -37.69 13.73
C TRP A 61 1.04 -38.26 13.91
N ASN A 62 2.12 -37.45 13.70
CA ASN A 62 3.49 -37.90 13.87
C ASN A 62 3.86 -38.06 15.35
N VAL A 63 3.46 -37.10 16.20
CA VAL A 63 3.66 -37.17 17.65
C VAL A 63 2.75 -38.26 18.24
N THR A 64 1.49 -38.29 17.84
CA THR A 64 0.49 -39.30 18.26
C THR A 64 1.01 -40.71 17.98
N ALA A 65 1.63 -40.95 16.82
CA ALA A 65 2.17 -42.28 16.49
C ALA A 65 3.39 -42.69 17.33
N ARG A 66 4.16 -41.74 17.86
CA ARG A 66 5.30 -41.98 18.74
C ARG A 66 4.90 -42.26 20.19
N GLU A 67 3.98 -41.43 20.65
CA GLU A 67 3.58 -41.41 22.07
C GLU A 67 2.43 -42.36 22.40
N GLY A 68 1.75 -42.91 21.38
CA GLY A 68 0.63 -43.81 21.52
C GLY A 68 -0.65 -43.19 22.08
N ARG A 69 -0.70 -41.89 22.20
CA ARG A 69 -1.84 -41.08 22.65
C ARG A 69 -2.05 -39.91 21.69
N PRO A 70 -3.29 -39.43 21.50
CA PRO A 70 -3.54 -38.33 20.60
C PRO A 70 -2.94 -37.02 21.13
N TYR A 71 -2.20 -36.32 20.31
CA TYR A 71 -1.63 -34.99 20.56
C TYR A 71 -2.16 -33.99 19.58
N VAL A 72 -2.44 -32.75 20.04
CA VAL A 72 -2.88 -31.64 19.22
C VAL A 72 -1.80 -30.56 19.16
N LYS A 73 -1.63 -30.00 17.95
CA LYS A 73 -0.82 -28.80 17.72
C LYS A 73 -1.58 -27.59 18.24
N LEU A 74 -1.03 -26.93 19.23
CA LEU A 74 -1.48 -25.61 19.62
C LEU A 74 -0.80 -24.60 18.73
N TYR A 75 -1.61 -23.78 18.10
CA TYR A 75 -1.16 -22.65 17.33
C TYR A 75 -1.48 -21.38 18.10
N ARG A 76 -0.47 -20.57 18.35
CA ARG A 76 -0.69 -19.22 18.84
C ARG A 76 -0.99 -18.32 17.64
N GLU A 77 -2.08 -17.60 17.69
CA GLU A 77 -2.34 -16.54 16.72
C GLU A 77 -1.21 -15.52 16.88
N GLU A 78 -0.25 -15.50 15.93
CA GLU A 78 0.81 -14.48 15.90
C GLU A 78 0.10 -13.16 15.66
N ARG A 79 -0.15 -12.43 16.74
CA ARG A 79 -0.86 -11.14 16.71
C ARG A 79 -0.07 -10.04 16.05
N GLU A 80 1.13 -10.33 15.57
CA GLU A 80 2.04 -9.35 15.03
C GLU A 80 2.22 -9.51 13.53
N LEU A 81 1.51 -8.69 12.80
CA LEU A 81 1.74 -8.59 11.38
C LEU A 81 2.92 -7.64 11.10
N SER A 82 3.62 -7.92 10.02
CA SER A 82 4.52 -6.95 9.42
C SER A 82 3.80 -6.29 8.26
N MET A 83 3.73 -4.97 8.29
CA MET A 83 3.23 -4.14 7.21
C MET A 83 4.40 -3.52 6.46
N MET A 84 4.42 -3.68 5.15
CA MET A 84 5.35 -2.99 4.27
C MET A 84 4.60 -2.07 3.32
N MET A 85 5.04 -0.83 3.21
CA MET A 85 4.52 0.13 2.26
C MET A 85 5.54 0.36 1.15
N LEU A 86 5.19 0.03 -0.10
CA LEU A 86 5.96 0.36 -1.28
C LEU A 86 5.39 1.67 -1.84
N LEU A 87 6.18 2.72 -1.77
CA LEU A 87 5.75 4.08 -2.10
C LEU A 87 6.42 4.54 -3.38
N ASP A 88 5.60 4.76 -4.38
CA ASP A 88 6.02 5.34 -5.65
C ASP A 88 6.33 6.82 -5.46
N MET A 89 7.60 7.16 -5.65
CA MET A 89 8.10 8.52 -5.49
C MET A 89 8.51 9.14 -6.83
N SER A 90 8.11 8.52 -7.95
CA SER A 90 8.36 9.00 -9.30
C SER A 90 7.81 10.40 -9.55
N ALA A 91 8.21 11.00 -10.67
CA ALA A 91 7.80 12.35 -11.02
C ALA A 91 6.30 12.47 -11.33
N SER A 92 5.63 11.40 -11.77
CA SER A 92 4.18 11.37 -11.98
C SER A 92 3.40 11.71 -10.71
N GLY A 93 3.95 11.37 -9.54
CA GLY A 93 3.40 11.75 -8.23
C GLY A 93 3.34 13.26 -7.96
N LEU A 94 4.05 14.09 -8.70
CA LEU A 94 3.98 15.55 -8.60
C LEU A 94 2.75 16.14 -9.29
N PHE A 95 2.07 15.34 -10.13
CA PHE A 95 0.83 15.74 -10.78
C PHE A 95 -0.34 15.80 -9.79
N GLY A 96 -1.22 16.78 -10.00
CA GLY A 96 -2.47 16.89 -9.28
C GLY A 96 -3.20 18.18 -9.59
N SER A 97 -4.51 18.10 -9.63
CA SER A 97 -5.43 19.24 -9.76
C SER A 97 -5.91 19.70 -8.38
N GLY A 98 -6.49 20.89 -8.30
CA GLY A 98 -7.10 21.37 -7.05
C GLY A 98 -6.13 21.59 -5.89
N GLY A 99 -4.84 21.82 -6.15
CA GLY A 99 -3.83 22.15 -5.14
C GLY A 99 -3.31 20.97 -4.33
N LYS A 100 -3.62 19.73 -4.72
CA LYS A 100 -3.10 18.51 -4.08
C LYS A 100 -2.45 17.61 -5.13
N ALA A 101 -1.18 17.30 -4.94
CA ALA A 101 -0.46 16.34 -5.79
C ALA A 101 -0.73 14.89 -5.32
N LYS A 102 -0.63 13.92 -6.24
CA LYS A 102 -0.72 12.48 -5.94
C LYS A 102 0.25 12.08 -4.82
N ARG A 103 1.47 12.64 -4.84
CA ARG A 103 2.48 12.43 -3.79
C ARG A 103 1.99 12.80 -2.39
N GLN A 104 1.22 13.89 -2.27
CA GLN A 104 0.62 14.25 -0.99
C GLN A 104 -0.40 13.19 -0.53
N LYS A 105 -1.16 12.63 -1.46
CA LYS A 105 -2.10 11.55 -1.17
C LYS A 105 -1.37 10.27 -0.72
N ILE A 106 -0.25 9.92 -1.37
CA ILE A 106 0.63 8.81 -0.95
C ILE A 106 1.09 9.01 0.51
N LEU A 107 1.51 10.22 0.88
CA LEU A 107 1.91 10.55 2.26
C LEU A 107 0.75 10.44 3.25
N GLU A 108 -0.44 10.91 2.89
CA GLU A 108 -1.64 10.80 3.71
C GLU A 108 -2.02 9.32 3.94
N CYS A 109 -1.94 8.48 2.89
CA CYS A 109 -2.17 7.02 2.99
C CYS A 109 -1.13 6.35 3.89
N ALA A 110 0.16 6.64 3.68
CA ALA A 110 1.23 6.07 4.50
C ALA A 110 1.07 6.44 5.99
N GLY A 111 0.63 7.67 6.27
CA GLY A 111 0.31 8.11 7.62
C GLY A 111 -0.85 7.33 8.24
N ALA A 112 -1.98 7.25 7.53
CA ALA A 112 -3.17 6.54 8.00
C ALA A 112 -2.89 5.05 8.28
N LEU A 113 -2.24 4.36 7.33
CA LEU A 113 -1.84 2.96 7.47
C LEU A 113 -0.84 2.76 8.60
N GLY A 114 0.17 3.64 8.72
CA GLY A 114 1.16 3.58 9.78
C GLY A 114 0.55 3.71 11.17
N PHE A 115 -0.39 4.64 11.36
CA PHE A 115 -1.09 4.79 12.65
C PHE A 115 -2.07 3.64 12.92
N ALA A 116 -2.74 3.10 11.90
CA ALA A 116 -3.57 1.90 12.05
C ALA A 116 -2.73 0.71 12.54
N ALA A 117 -1.54 0.52 11.99
CA ALA A 117 -0.62 -0.53 12.41
C ALA A 117 -0.12 -0.35 13.85
N ILE A 118 0.13 0.90 14.33
CA ILE A 118 0.45 1.16 15.74
C ILE A 118 -0.69 0.67 16.64
N SER A 119 -1.94 1.02 16.30
CA SER A 119 -3.12 0.61 17.07
C SER A 119 -3.30 -0.92 17.09
N ALA A 120 -2.86 -1.59 16.03
CA ALA A 120 -2.83 -3.05 15.93
C ALA A 120 -1.61 -3.70 16.60
N ARG A 121 -0.60 -2.92 17.04
CA ARG A 121 0.71 -3.35 17.54
C ARG A 121 1.59 -4.05 16.48
N ASP A 122 1.35 -3.77 15.22
CA ASP A 122 2.10 -4.33 14.10
C ASP A 122 3.44 -3.63 13.87
N ARG A 123 4.32 -4.30 13.13
CA ARG A 123 5.57 -3.72 12.65
C ARG A 123 5.33 -2.99 11.33
N VAL A 124 5.89 -1.80 11.17
CA VAL A 124 5.72 -0.98 9.97
C VAL A 124 7.06 -0.64 9.35
N GLY A 125 7.20 -0.93 8.07
CA GLY A 125 8.34 -0.55 7.25
C GLY A 125 7.90 0.07 5.93
N ALA A 126 8.84 0.62 5.17
CA ALA A 126 8.57 1.14 3.84
C ALA A 126 9.75 0.93 2.89
N LEU A 127 9.42 0.94 1.60
CA LEU A 127 10.35 0.97 0.49
C LEU A 127 9.94 2.11 -0.42
N LEU A 128 10.81 3.10 -0.58
CA LEU A 128 10.61 4.22 -1.48
C LEU A 128 11.33 3.91 -2.79
N PHE A 129 10.65 4.10 -3.90
CA PHE A 129 11.19 3.79 -5.22
C PHE A 129 10.78 4.82 -6.28
N SER A 130 11.55 4.87 -7.33
CA SER A 130 11.32 5.55 -8.60
C SER A 130 11.58 4.55 -9.74
N ASP A 131 12.45 4.83 -10.71
CA ASP A 131 12.99 3.85 -11.66
C ASP A 131 14.04 2.92 -11.01
N GLN A 132 14.30 3.11 -9.73
CA GLN A 132 15.14 2.28 -8.88
C GLN A 132 14.63 2.30 -7.44
N VAL A 133 15.15 1.36 -6.62
CA VAL A 133 14.94 1.41 -5.18
C VAL A 133 15.79 2.52 -4.58
N GLU A 134 15.13 3.51 -4.00
CA GLU A 134 15.77 4.69 -3.45
C GLU A 134 16.09 4.53 -1.96
N ARG A 135 15.16 3.95 -1.20
CA ARG A 135 15.33 3.79 0.25
C ARG A 135 14.52 2.62 0.81
N TYR A 136 15.16 1.80 1.62
CA TYR A 136 14.49 0.76 2.41
C TYR A 136 14.48 1.15 3.89
N ILE A 137 13.32 1.11 4.50
CA ILE A 137 13.08 1.35 5.93
C ILE A 137 12.56 0.02 6.51
N PRO A 138 13.36 -0.70 7.29
CA PRO A 138 12.97 -2.00 7.82
C PRO A 138 11.79 -1.90 8.78
N PRO A 139 10.91 -2.91 8.85
CA PRO A 139 9.74 -2.89 9.70
C PRO A 139 10.12 -2.89 11.18
N ARG A 140 9.61 -1.89 11.90
CA ARG A 140 9.82 -1.69 13.35
C ARG A 140 8.49 -1.40 14.04
N ARG A 141 8.44 -1.60 15.35
CA ARG A 141 7.27 -1.37 16.19
C ARG A 141 7.23 0.03 16.78
N GLY A 142 6.01 0.42 17.14
CA GLY A 142 5.73 1.55 18.00
C GLY A 142 5.68 2.89 17.29
N ALA A 143 5.20 3.89 18.00
CA ALA A 143 4.97 5.22 17.47
C ALA A 143 6.24 5.87 16.90
N SER A 144 7.39 5.67 17.54
CA SER A 144 8.68 6.19 17.08
C SER A 144 9.07 5.67 15.70
N ALA A 145 8.71 4.42 15.35
CA ALA A 145 8.95 3.84 14.04
C ALA A 145 8.14 4.56 12.96
N VAL A 146 6.84 4.78 13.20
CA VAL A 146 5.96 5.48 12.26
C VAL A 146 6.36 6.95 12.11
N TRP A 147 6.69 7.64 13.21
CA TRP A 147 7.20 9.01 13.13
C TRP A 147 8.48 9.12 12.30
N ASN A 148 9.43 8.18 12.53
CA ASN A 148 10.66 8.14 11.75
C ASN A 148 10.38 7.84 10.27
N LEU A 149 9.45 6.93 9.98
CA LEU A 149 9.01 6.61 8.64
C LEU A 149 8.41 7.84 7.94
N LEU A 150 7.42 8.50 8.55
CA LEU A 150 6.79 9.70 7.99
C LEU A 150 7.80 10.83 7.74
N ARG A 151 8.73 11.03 8.68
CA ARG A 151 9.82 11.99 8.50
C ARG A 151 10.68 11.66 7.27
N ASN A 152 11.06 10.39 7.14
CA ASN A 152 11.87 9.96 5.99
C ASN A 152 11.14 10.13 4.67
N ILE A 153 9.82 9.84 4.62
CA ILE A 153 9.03 9.98 3.40
C ILE A 153 8.80 11.46 3.05
N THR A 154 8.50 12.31 4.05
CA THR A 154 8.19 13.74 3.84
C THR A 154 9.42 14.52 3.34
N ALA A 155 10.59 14.23 3.90
CA ALA A 155 11.87 14.87 3.52
C ALA A 155 12.54 14.19 2.32
N PHE A 156 11.88 13.21 1.70
CA PHE A 156 12.48 12.44 0.63
C PHE A 156 12.30 13.13 -0.72
N GLU A 157 13.40 13.30 -1.44
CA GLU A 157 13.44 13.72 -2.83
C GLU A 157 14.04 12.58 -3.66
N PRO A 158 13.33 12.07 -4.67
CA PRO A 158 13.83 11.00 -5.52
C PRO A 158 15.02 11.49 -6.37
N SER A 159 15.98 10.61 -6.56
CA SER A 159 17.14 10.91 -7.43
C SER A 159 16.79 10.76 -8.91
N ARG A 160 15.74 10.04 -9.22
CA ARG A 160 15.26 9.70 -10.55
C ARG A 160 13.78 10.05 -10.74
N ARG A 161 13.33 10.07 -12.02
CA ARG A 161 11.98 10.52 -12.37
C ARG A 161 11.04 9.41 -12.79
N GLY A 162 11.56 8.34 -13.39
CA GLY A 162 10.77 7.22 -13.90
C GLY A 162 10.23 6.29 -12.82
N THR A 163 9.53 5.23 -13.24
CA THR A 163 8.85 4.27 -12.35
C THR A 163 9.23 2.83 -12.71
N ASP A 164 9.81 2.07 -11.76
CA ASP A 164 10.04 0.61 -11.88
C ASP A 164 9.39 -0.16 -10.73
N LEU A 165 8.10 -0.48 -10.92
CA LEU A 165 7.33 -1.33 -9.99
C LEU A 165 7.91 -2.75 -9.89
N GLY A 166 8.39 -3.30 -11.00
CA GLY A 166 8.93 -4.66 -11.06
C GLY A 166 10.19 -4.82 -10.22
N GLY A 167 11.11 -3.86 -10.38
CA GLY A 167 12.35 -3.80 -9.59
C GLY A 167 12.07 -3.62 -8.09
N ALA A 168 11.15 -2.73 -7.72
CA ALA A 168 10.76 -2.50 -6.33
C ALA A 168 10.21 -3.76 -5.66
N LEU A 169 9.30 -4.49 -6.33
CA LEU A 169 8.74 -5.75 -5.84
C LEU A 169 9.78 -6.87 -5.75
N THR A 170 10.67 -6.96 -6.73
CA THR A 170 11.77 -7.93 -6.73
C THR A 170 12.74 -7.67 -5.58
N TYR A 171 13.07 -6.41 -5.35
CA TYR A 171 13.91 -6.01 -4.22
C TYR A 171 13.26 -6.33 -2.88
N LEU A 172 11.96 -6.02 -2.71
CA LEU A 172 11.21 -6.40 -1.51
C LEU A 172 11.34 -7.90 -1.22
N GLY A 173 11.16 -8.75 -2.25
CA GLY A 173 11.26 -10.20 -2.12
C GLY A 173 12.62 -10.70 -1.62
N ARG A 174 13.70 -9.93 -1.84
CA ARG A 174 15.06 -10.23 -1.37
C ARG A 174 15.29 -9.77 0.07
N VAL A 175 14.88 -8.54 0.41
CA VAL A 175 15.18 -7.93 1.73
C VAL A 175 14.15 -8.28 2.80
N HIS A 176 12.93 -8.65 2.39
CA HIS A 176 11.84 -9.00 3.29
C HIS A 176 11.15 -10.31 2.86
N PRO A 177 11.79 -11.48 3.08
CA PRO A 177 11.28 -12.76 2.62
C PRO A 177 10.09 -13.30 3.43
N ARG A 178 9.84 -12.77 4.63
CA ARG A 178 8.72 -13.20 5.49
C ARG A 178 7.40 -12.69 4.95
N ARG A 179 6.34 -13.53 5.08
CA ARG A 179 4.98 -13.12 4.71
C ARG A 179 4.57 -11.87 5.47
N SER A 180 3.98 -10.90 4.80
CA SER A 180 3.55 -9.62 5.35
C SER A 180 2.37 -9.07 4.57
N VAL A 181 1.70 -8.07 5.14
CA VAL A 181 0.77 -7.23 4.39
C VAL A 181 1.59 -6.18 3.65
N VAL A 182 1.39 -6.08 2.35
CA VAL A 182 2.13 -5.15 1.50
C VAL A 182 1.15 -4.20 0.81
N PHE A 183 1.29 -2.90 1.06
CA PHE A 183 0.59 -1.85 0.35
C PHE A 183 1.50 -1.24 -0.71
N LEU A 184 1.19 -1.50 -1.98
CA LEU A 184 1.84 -0.87 -3.13
C LEU A 184 1.03 0.36 -3.51
N ILE A 185 1.58 1.55 -3.28
CA ILE A 185 0.90 2.84 -3.47
C ILE A 185 1.54 3.56 -4.64
N SER A 186 0.83 3.63 -5.76
CA SER A 186 1.31 4.16 -7.04
C SER A 186 0.14 4.59 -7.92
N ASP A 187 0.40 5.30 -9.00
CA ASP A 187 -0.54 5.51 -10.11
C ASP A 187 -0.43 4.41 -11.19
N PHE A 188 0.43 3.41 -10.98
CA PHE A 188 0.60 2.24 -11.84
C PHE A 188 0.91 2.56 -13.31
N LEU A 189 1.60 3.67 -13.59
CA LEU A 189 2.00 4.06 -14.93
C LEU A 189 3.23 3.30 -15.45
N SER A 190 3.59 2.17 -14.85
CA SER A 190 4.70 1.31 -15.23
C SER A 190 4.22 0.08 -16.01
N SER A 191 5.01 -0.40 -16.95
CA SER A 191 4.73 -1.60 -17.75
C SER A 191 5.67 -2.76 -17.35
N GLY A 192 5.28 -4.00 -17.68
CA GLY A 192 6.15 -5.18 -17.51
C GLY A 192 6.30 -5.67 -16.08
N CYS A 193 5.47 -5.22 -15.15
CA CYS A 193 5.56 -5.59 -13.73
C CYS A 193 4.74 -6.84 -13.35
N GLU A 194 3.99 -7.46 -14.28
CA GLU A 194 3.02 -8.53 -13.99
C GLU A 194 3.64 -9.75 -13.32
N GLN A 195 4.84 -10.15 -13.77
CA GLN A 195 5.52 -11.30 -13.18
C GLN A 195 5.94 -11.02 -11.74
N ALA A 196 6.46 -9.82 -11.46
CA ALA A 196 6.86 -9.41 -10.12
C ALA A 196 5.62 -9.29 -9.19
N LEU A 197 4.51 -8.75 -9.70
CA LEU A 197 3.22 -8.70 -8.98
C LEU A 197 2.73 -10.10 -8.60
N LYS A 198 2.73 -11.06 -9.54
CA LYS A 198 2.32 -12.45 -9.27
C LYS A 198 3.19 -13.11 -8.20
N VAL A 199 4.50 -12.91 -8.26
CA VAL A 199 5.44 -13.49 -7.28
C VAL A 199 5.20 -12.86 -5.90
N ALA A 200 5.06 -11.54 -5.84
CA ALA A 200 4.80 -10.82 -4.60
C ALA A 200 3.43 -11.19 -3.98
N ALA A 201 2.37 -11.28 -4.79
CA ALA A 201 1.03 -11.65 -4.32
C ALA A 201 0.93 -13.09 -3.79
N ARG A 202 1.77 -14.02 -4.30
CA ARG A 202 1.85 -15.38 -3.75
C ARG A 202 2.56 -15.44 -2.39
N ARG A 203 3.51 -14.53 -2.16
CA ARG A 203 4.32 -14.50 -0.94
C ARG A 203 3.70 -13.65 0.15
N HIS A 204 3.12 -12.53 -0.22
CA HIS A 204 2.57 -11.51 0.67
C HIS A 204 1.08 -11.34 0.43
N ASP A 205 0.42 -10.70 1.36
CA ASP A 205 -0.93 -10.18 1.16
C ASP A 205 -0.79 -8.80 0.49
N LEU A 206 -0.85 -8.77 -0.85
CA LEU A 206 -0.53 -7.60 -1.65
C LEU A 206 -1.78 -6.81 -2.02
N ILE A 207 -1.79 -5.54 -1.63
CA ILE A 207 -2.86 -4.59 -1.90
C ILE A 207 -2.28 -3.43 -2.72
N GLY A 208 -2.83 -3.20 -3.91
CA GLY A 208 -2.50 -2.05 -4.75
C GLY A 208 -3.41 -0.87 -4.45
N ILE A 209 -2.86 0.20 -3.90
CA ILE A 209 -3.57 1.48 -3.75
C ILE A 209 -3.26 2.32 -4.98
N HIS A 210 -4.24 2.40 -5.87
CA HIS A 210 -4.15 3.13 -7.12
C HIS A 210 -4.54 4.59 -6.91
N ILE A 211 -3.56 5.49 -6.96
CA ILE A 211 -3.77 6.93 -6.78
C ILE A 211 -4.11 7.57 -8.13
N THR A 212 -5.26 8.22 -8.20
CA THR A 212 -5.74 8.94 -9.37
C THR A 212 -5.99 10.41 -9.07
N ASP A 213 -6.05 11.22 -10.12
CA ASP A 213 -6.47 12.63 -10.02
C ASP A 213 -7.62 12.89 -11.00
N PRO A 214 -8.62 13.72 -10.66
CA PRO A 214 -9.71 14.04 -11.56
C PRO A 214 -9.27 14.59 -12.92
N ALA A 215 -8.09 15.22 -13.00
CA ALA A 215 -7.52 15.73 -14.24
C ALA A 215 -6.77 14.67 -15.07
N ASP A 216 -6.53 13.45 -14.55
CA ASP A 216 -5.88 12.38 -15.31
C ASP A 216 -6.67 11.98 -16.56
N GLY A 217 -7.99 12.10 -16.51
CA GLY A 217 -8.90 11.74 -17.60
C GLY A 217 -9.67 12.90 -18.22
N ARG A 218 -9.38 14.14 -17.84
CA ARG A 218 -10.15 15.31 -18.29
C ARG A 218 -9.25 16.44 -18.71
N LEU A 219 -9.45 16.92 -19.93
CA LEU A 219 -8.85 18.18 -20.40
C LEU A 219 -9.76 19.37 -20.00
N PRO A 220 -9.22 20.59 -19.89
CA PRO A 220 -10.04 21.77 -19.76
C PRO A 220 -10.96 21.92 -20.98
N PRO A 221 -12.13 22.59 -20.82
CA PRO A 221 -13.16 22.57 -21.85
C PRO A 221 -12.81 23.33 -23.13
N ARG A 222 -11.79 24.21 -23.10
CA ARG A 222 -11.37 25.05 -24.25
C ARG A 222 -9.93 25.51 -24.10
N GLY A 223 -9.32 25.82 -25.23
CA GLY A 223 -7.99 26.43 -25.33
C GLY A 223 -6.90 25.46 -25.74
N ILE A 224 -5.73 25.98 -26.04
CA ILE A 224 -4.54 25.18 -26.29
C ILE A 224 -3.95 24.79 -24.95
N VAL A 225 -3.76 23.48 -24.74
CA VAL A 225 -3.18 22.89 -23.53
C VAL A 225 -1.81 22.34 -23.87
N SER A 226 -0.80 22.80 -23.14
CA SER A 226 0.52 22.21 -23.18
C SER A 226 0.64 21.17 -22.07
N LEU A 227 0.66 19.90 -22.43
CA LEU A 227 0.88 18.78 -21.53
C LEU A 227 2.38 18.49 -21.48
N ARG A 228 2.89 18.31 -20.28
CA ARG A 228 4.27 17.90 -20.06
C ARG A 228 4.28 16.53 -19.39
N ASP A 229 4.93 15.58 -20.04
CA ASP A 229 5.24 14.32 -19.37
C ASP A 229 6.28 14.57 -18.28
N LEU A 230 5.94 14.22 -17.05
CA LEU A 230 6.78 14.51 -15.88
C LEU A 230 7.98 13.58 -15.78
N GLU A 231 7.94 12.41 -16.42
CA GLU A 231 9.03 11.44 -16.43
C GLU A 231 9.98 11.70 -17.60
N SER A 232 9.49 11.72 -18.85
CA SER A 232 10.30 11.95 -20.06
C SER A 232 10.62 13.43 -20.32
N GLN A 233 9.88 14.35 -19.72
CA GLN A 233 9.94 15.79 -19.92
C GLN A 233 9.52 16.25 -21.31
N GLU A 234 8.93 15.37 -22.12
CA GLU A 234 8.37 15.72 -23.42
C GLU A 234 7.14 16.62 -23.30
N PHE A 235 6.99 17.50 -24.26
CA PHE A 235 5.84 18.40 -24.34
C PHE A 235 4.95 18.00 -25.50
N LEU A 236 3.64 18.04 -25.25
CA LEU A 236 2.61 17.82 -26.25
C LEU A 236 1.61 18.97 -26.18
N GLU A 237 1.45 19.70 -27.27
CA GLU A 237 0.41 20.72 -27.38
C GLU A 237 -0.83 20.13 -28.09
N MET A 238 -2.00 20.40 -27.52
CA MET A 238 -3.28 19.95 -28.08
C MET A 238 -4.33 21.04 -27.93
N ASP A 239 -5.21 21.09 -28.91
CA ASP A 239 -6.41 21.93 -28.84
C ASP A 239 -7.51 21.24 -28.04
N ALA A 240 -7.66 21.68 -26.80
CA ALA A 240 -8.73 21.18 -25.93
C ALA A 240 -10.13 21.70 -26.36
N GLY A 241 -10.25 22.55 -27.38
CA GLY A 241 -11.54 22.93 -27.98
C GLY A 241 -12.04 21.92 -29.00
N ASP A 242 -11.21 21.00 -29.50
CA ASP A 242 -11.61 19.95 -30.45
C ASP A 242 -12.26 18.78 -29.70
N PRO A 243 -13.54 18.47 -29.96
CA PRO A 243 -14.24 17.31 -29.35
C PRO A 243 -13.52 15.99 -29.59
N LYS A 244 -12.85 15.81 -30.74
CA LYS A 244 -12.10 14.58 -31.04
C LYS A 244 -10.90 14.40 -30.13
N VAL A 245 -10.24 15.48 -29.73
CA VAL A 245 -9.13 15.46 -28.77
C VAL A 245 -9.63 15.06 -27.40
N HIS A 246 -10.78 15.60 -26.96
CA HIS A 246 -11.44 15.18 -25.71
C HIS A 246 -11.77 13.70 -25.70
N ASP A 247 -12.46 13.23 -26.73
CA ASP A 247 -12.87 11.82 -26.86
C ASP A 247 -11.66 10.88 -26.87
N PHE A 248 -10.60 11.25 -27.61
CA PHE A 248 -9.37 10.46 -27.65
C PHE A 248 -8.69 10.39 -26.27
N TYR A 249 -8.57 11.52 -25.58
CA TYR A 249 -7.93 11.60 -24.27
C TYR A 249 -8.68 10.79 -23.22
N GLU A 250 -10.00 10.95 -23.16
CA GLU A 250 -10.87 10.23 -22.24
C GLU A 250 -10.88 8.72 -22.51
N LYS A 251 -10.93 8.32 -23.79
CA LYS A 251 -10.85 6.91 -24.19
C LYS A 251 -9.52 6.30 -23.82
N ARG A 252 -8.42 7.02 -24.03
CA ARG A 252 -7.08 6.56 -23.63
C ARG A 252 -6.97 6.38 -22.12
N PHE A 253 -7.52 7.30 -21.35
CA PHE A 253 -7.58 7.19 -19.89
C PHE A 253 -8.38 5.95 -19.45
N ARG A 254 -9.60 5.78 -19.96
CA ARG A 254 -10.44 4.62 -19.63
C ARG A 254 -9.78 3.28 -19.97
N ASN A 255 -9.20 3.16 -21.16
CA ASN A 255 -8.49 1.95 -21.56
C ASN A 255 -7.32 1.62 -20.62
N ARG A 256 -6.60 2.64 -20.16
CA ARG A 256 -5.50 2.48 -19.19
C ARG A 256 -6.02 2.00 -17.84
N GLU A 257 -7.09 2.61 -17.32
CA GLU A 257 -7.74 2.20 -16.07
C GLU A 257 -8.22 0.75 -16.12
N GLU A 258 -8.87 0.36 -17.20
CA GLU A 258 -9.30 -1.01 -17.41
C GLU A 258 -8.13 -1.98 -17.48
N HIS A 259 -7.05 -1.60 -18.16
CA HIS A 259 -5.83 -2.41 -18.22
C HIS A 259 -5.21 -2.62 -16.83
N ILE A 260 -5.03 -1.56 -16.04
CA ILE A 260 -4.50 -1.64 -14.66
C ILE A 260 -5.39 -2.56 -13.82
N CYS A 261 -6.70 -2.39 -13.89
CA CYS A 261 -7.66 -3.24 -13.17
C CYS A 261 -7.50 -4.72 -13.55
N GLN A 262 -7.39 -5.02 -14.84
CA GLN A 262 -7.22 -6.39 -15.35
C GLN A 262 -5.87 -7.00 -14.91
N VAL A 263 -4.78 -6.24 -14.99
CA VAL A 263 -3.45 -6.69 -14.57
C VAL A 263 -3.45 -7.04 -13.09
N LEU A 264 -3.89 -6.13 -12.22
CA LEU A 264 -3.94 -6.37 -10.78
C LEU A 264 -4.79 -7.60 -10.43
N ARG A 265 -5.99 -7.70 -11.03
CA ARG A 265 -6.89 -8.86 -10.84
C ARG A 265 -6.24 -10.18 -11.28
N ARG A 266 -5.60 -10.23 -12.46
CA ARG A 266 -4.91 -11.44 -12.97
C ARG A 266 -3.72 -11.84 -12.12
N CYS A 267 -3.10 -10.87 -11.45
CA CYS A 267 -1.98 -11.11 -10.54
C CYS A 267 -2.39 -11.49 -9.11
N GLY A 268 -3.70 -11.48 -8.81
CA GLY A 268 -4.21 -11.77 -7.46
C GLY A 268 -3.97 -10.66 -6.46
N VAL A 269 -3.90 -9.41 -6.93
CA VAL A 269 -3.69 -8.21 -6.12
C VAL A 269 -5.04 -7.56 -5.85
N ASP A 270 -5.36 -7.31 -4.58
CA ASP A 270 -6.53 -6.51 -4.22
C ASP A 270 -6.31 -5.05 -4.62
N ARG A 271 -7.26 -4.48 -5.40
CA ARG A 271 -7.19 -3.08 -5.82
C ARG A 271 -8.02 -2.19 -4.92
N LEU A 272 -7.41 -1.11 -4.45
CA LEU A 272 -8.06 0.02 -3.82
C LEU A 272 -7.80 1.27 -4.65
N GLU A 273 -8.84 1.88 -5.20
CA GLU A 273 -8.75 3.14 -5.93
C GLU A 273 -8.94 4.31 -4.98
N MET A 274 -8.12 5.36 -5.16
CA MET A 274 -8.14 6.55 -4.32
C MET A 274 -7.81 7.80 -5.13
N SER A 275 -8.76 8.70 -5.24
CA SER A 275 -8.54 10.01 -5.86
C SER A 275 -7.81 10.97 -4.92
N THR A 276 -7.09 11.93 -5.51
CA THR A 276 -6.49 13.06 -4.75
C THR A 276 -7.52 13.85 -3.96
N THR A 277 -8.78 13.84 -4.36
CA THR A 277 -9.90 14.54 -3.70
C THR A 277 -10.56 13.72 -2.60
N ASP A 278 -10.34 12.41 -2.54
CA ASP A 278 -11.00 11.54 -1.58
C ASP A 278 -10.52 11.75 -0.14
N SER A 279 -11.36 11.36 0.82
CA SER A 279 -10.97 11.17 2.21
C SER A 279 -10.26 9.81 2.34
N VAL A 280 -8.99 9.83 2.72
CA VAL A 280 -8.19 8.60 2.92
C VAL A 280 -8.86 7.67 3.92
N GLY A 281 -9.39 8.23 5.01
CA GLY A 281 -10.06 7.45 6.05
C GLY A 281 -11.25 6.69 5.53
N ASP A 282 -12.17 7.38 4.85
CA ASP A 282 -13.42 6.78 4.39
C ASP A 282 -13.18 5.69 3.33
N VAL A 283 -12.18 5.89 2.46
CA VAL A 283 -11.82 4.92 1.44
C VAL A 283 -11.18 3.67 2.05
N LEU A 284 -10.22 3.83 2.95
CA LEU A 284 -9.58 2.71 3.64
C LEU A 284 -10.58 1.92 4.48
N LEU A 285 -11.49 2.62 5.17
CA LEU A 285 -12.52 2.01 5.99
C LEU A 285 -13.44 1.12 5.18
N ARG A 286 -14.01 1.67 4.10
CA ARG A 286 -14.86 0.90 3.17
C ARG A 286 -14.13 -0.33 2.63
N PHE A 287 -12.85 -0.18 2.28
CA PHE A 287 -12.06 -1.29 1.76
C PHE A 287 -11.88 -2.40 2.80
N PHE A 288 -11.50 -2.07 4.04
CA PHE A 288 -11.29 -3.06 5.08
C PHE A 288 -12.60 -3.76 5.47
N SER A 289 -13.70 -3.04 5.60
CA SER A 289 -15.02 -3.62 5.88
C SER A 289 -15.50 -4.58 4.78
N LEU A 290 -15.27 -4.23 3.50
CA LEU A 290 -15.61 -5.12 2.37
C LEU A 290 -14.73 -6.36 2.36
N ARG A 291 -13.45 -6.21 2.67
CA ARG A 291 -12.49 -7.32 2.72
C ARG A 291 -12.83 -8.29 3.85
N GLU A 292 -13.18 -7.80 5.03
CA GLU A 292 -13.64 -8.63 6.15
C GLU A 292 -14.84 -9.49 5.76
N ARG A 293 -15.87 -8.89 5.15
CA ARG A 293 -17.07 -9.62 4.69
C ARG A 293 -16.75 -10.73 3.70
N ARG A 294 -15.83 -10.50 2.75
CA ARG A 294 -15.42 -11.53 1.78
C ARG A 294 -14.70 -12.72 2.40
N ARG A 295 -14.13 -12.57 3.58
CA ARG A 295 -13.40 -13.64 4.27
C ARG A 295 -14.32 -14.49 5.15
N ILE A 296 -15.47 -13.97 5.52
CA ILE A 296 -16.47 -14.66 6.34
C ILE A 296 -17.43 -15.48 5.45
N SER A 297 -17.55 -15.11 4.16
CA SER A 297 -18.33 -15.85 3.15
C SER A 297 -17.50 -17.00 2.57
#